data_03efdcab81277f40cf0759b99195b536
#
_entry.id   03efdcab81277f40cf0759b99195b536
#
_cell.length_a   1.000
_cell.length_b   1.000
_cell.length_c   1.000
_cell.angle_alpha   90.00
_cell.angle_beta   90.00
_cell.angle_gamma   90.00
#
_symmetry.space_group_name_H-M   'P 1'
#
loop_
_entity.id
_entity.type
_entity.pdbx_description
1 polymer ?
#
loop_
_entity_poly.entity_id
_entity_poly.type
_entity_poly.pdbx_seq_one_letter_code
_entity_poly.pdbx_strand_id
1 'polypeptide(L)'
;MRALASLICGFIFGWGLFISGMILPDKVLGFLDIFAIPSGNWDPSLAVVMAAALAVTAAGYALARRRTPVFEAQNQWPTQTAIDGPLVVGSVAFGVGWGLVGLCPGPALVNLASLCLLYTSRCV
;
A
#
# COMPACT_ATOMS: atom_id res chain seq x y z
N MET A 1 21.03 -9.55 11.17
CA MET A 1 19.69 -9.85 11.71
C MET A 1 18.63 -8.90 11.18
N ARG A 2 18.85 -7.56 11.21
CA ARG A 2 17.87 -6.56 10.66
C ARG A 2 17.53 -6.81 9.19
N ALA A 3 18.55 -6.98 8.33
CA ALA A 3 18.34 -7.22 6.90
C ALA A 3 17.52 -8.49 6.61
N LEU A 4 17.75 -9.56 7.38
CA LEU A 4 17.00 -10.81 7.25
C LEU A 4 15.51 -10.62 7.64
N ALA A 5 15.26 -9.93 8.75
CA ALA A 5 13.89 -9.61 9.17
C ALA A 5 13.15 -8.76 8.13
N SER A 6 13.81 -7.71 7.59
CA SER A 6 13.24 -6.88 6.53
C SER A 6 12.94 -7.68 5.25
N LEU A 7 13.84 -8.61 4.89
CA LEU A 7 13.66 -9.46 3.73
C LEU A 7 12.46 -10.41 3.90
N ILE A 8 12.32 -11.03 5.07
CA ILE A 8 11.18 -11.90 5.38
C ILE A 8 9.87 -11.11 5.35
N CYS A 9 9.83 -9.94 6.00
CA CYS A 9 8.64 -9.08 5.98
C CYS A 9 8.27 -8.63 4.56
N GLY A 10 9.27 -8.23 3.76
CA GLY A 10 9.06 -7.85 2.36
C GLY A 10 8.57 -9.01 1.49
N PHE A 11 9.08 -10.22 1.73
CA PHE A 11 8.63 -11.43 1.05
C PHE A 11 7.17 -11.76 1.38
N ILE A 12 6.79 -11.75 2.66
CA ILE A 12 5.41 -11.99 3.10
C ILE A 12 4.46 -10.94 2.51
N PHE A 13 4.88 -9.68 2.51
CA PHE A 13 4.11 -8.58 1.91
C PHE A 13 3.92 -8.76 0.41
N GLY A 14 5.00 -9.06 -0.33
CA GLY A 14 4.94 -9.31 -1.78
C GLY A 14 4.06 -10.52 -2.13
N TRP A 15 4.14 -11.58 -1.34
CA TRP A 15 3.29 -12.75 -1.49
C TRP A 15 1.80 -12.42 -1.27
N GLY A 16 1.50 -11.59 -0.26
CA GLY A 16 0.15 -11.08 0.00
C GLY A 16 -0.40 -10.27 -1.17
N LEU A 17 0.40 -9.39 -1.77
CA LEU A 17 0.03 -8.62 -2.96
C LEU A 17 -0.23 -9.51 -4.17
N PHE A 18 0.56 -10.57 -4.34
CA PHE A 18 0.38 -11.52 -5.43
C PHE A 18 -0.94 -12.29 -5.31
N ILE A 19 -1.22 -12.87 -4.12
CA ILE A 19 -2.44 -13.64 -3.86
C ILE A 19 -3.69 -12.76 -3.96
N SER A 20 -3.62 -11.52 -3.47
CA SER A 20 -4.77 -10.59 -3.52
C SER A 20 -5.09 -10.06 -4.93
N GLY A 21 -4.21 -10.29 -5.92
CA GLY A 21 -4.35 -9.73 -7.25
C GLY A 21 -4.17 -8.20 -7.34
N MET A 22 -3.70 -7.57 -6.26
CA MET A 22 -3.47 -6.12 -6.19
C MET A 22 -2.29 -5.63 -7.03
N ILE A 23 -1.59 -6.54 -7.71
CA ILE A 23 -0.56 -6.22 -8.70
C ILE A 23 -1.18 -5.62 -9.96
N LEU A 24 -2.44 -5.97 -10.26
CA LEU A 24 -3.13 -5.49 -11.46
C LEU A 24 -3.73 -4.09 -11.21
N PRO A 25 -3.44 -3.10 -12.06
CA PRO A 25 -3.99 -1.74 -11.94
C PRO A 25 -5.52 -1.72 -12.09
N ASP A 26 -6.09 -2.68 -12.83
CA ASP A 26 -7.54 -2.78 -13.05
C ASP A 26 -8.35 -2.91 -11.74
N LYS A 27 -7.78 -3.58 -10.73
CA LYS A 27 -8.41 -3.70 -9.40
C LYS A 27 -8.49 -2.35 -8.68
N VAL A 28 -7.45 -1.54 -8.82
CA VAL A 28 -7.39 -0.20 -8.22
C VAL A 28 -8.32 0.76 -8.97
N LEU A 29 -8.28 0.72 -10.29
CA LEU A 29 -9.15 1.55 -11.14
C LEU A 29 -10.62 1.18 -10.98
N GLY A 30 -10.95 -0.11 -10.88
CA GLY A 30 -12.31 -0.58 -10.63
C GLY A 30 -12.88 -0.11 -9.28
N PHE A 31 -12.02 0.03 -8.26
CA PHE A 31 -12.41 0.64 -6.98
C PHE A 31 -12.60 2.16 -7.08
N LEU A 32 -11.73 2.85 -7.84
CA LEU A 32 -11.79 4.30 -8.02
C LEU A 32 -12.94 4.74 -8.93
N ASP A 33 -13.52 3.84 -9.71
CA ASP A 33 -14.67 4.13 -10.56
C ASP A 33 -15.96 4.15 -9.74
N ILE A 34 -16.13 5.23 -8.99
CA ILE A 34 -17.34 5.48 -8.17
C ILE A 34 -18.60 5.67 -9.03
N PHE A 35 -18.46 5.97 -10.31
CA PHE A 35 -19.60 6.06 -11.23
C PHE A 35 -20.17 4.69 -11.59
N ALA A 36 -19.41 3.61 -11.39
CA ALA A 36 -19.88 2.24 -11.59
C ALA A 36 -20.75 1.74 -10.41
N ILE A 37 -20.85 2.44 -9.29
CA ILE A 37 -21.68 2.04 -8.13
C ILE A 37 -23.15 1.83 -8.52
N PRO A 38 -23.81 2.74 -9.25
CA PRO A 38 -25.21 2.57 -9.62
C PRO A 38 -25.46 1.41 -10.58
N SER A 39 -24.44 1.03 -11.37
CA SER A 39 -24.55 -0.07 -12.34
C SER A 39 -24.24 -1.45 -11.74
N GLY A 40 -23.80 -1.51 -10.47
CA GLY A 40 -23.45 -2.77 -9.79
C GLY A 40 -22.10 -3.37 -10.19
N ASN A 41 -21.32 -2.71 -11.02
CA ASN A 41 -20.01 -3.18 -11.49
C ASN A 41 -18.84 -2.66 -10.65
N TRP A 42 -19.11 -1.97 -9.55
CA TRP A 42 -18.08 -1.48 -8.65
C TRP A 42 -17.42 -2.61 -7.85
N ASP A 43 -16.08 -2.59 -7.79
CA ASP A 43 -15.30 -3.62 -7.08
C ASP A 43 -14.86 -3.12 -5.68
N PRO A 44 -15.50 -3.55 -4.58
CA PRO A 44 -15.15 -3.15 -3.23
C PRO A 44 -13.91 -3.87 -2.66
N SER A 45 -13.27 -4.76 -3.40
CA SER A 45 -12.19 -5.62 -2.93
C SER A 45 -11.04 -4.83 -2.30
N LEU A 46 -10.67 -3.70 -2.90
CA LEU A 46 -9.62 -2.82 -2.37
C LEU A 46 -10.00 -2.23 -1.01
N ALA A 47 -11.26 -1.85 -0.79
CA ALA A 47 -11.71 -1.35 0.51
C ALA A 47 -11.55 -2.40 1.61
N VAL A 48 -11.88 -3.65 1.32
CA VAL A 48 -11.72 -4.78 2.26
C VAL A 48 -10.26 -5.01 2.60
N VAL A 49 -9.38 -5.00 1.60
CA VAL A 49 -7.93 -5.15 1.79
C VAL A 49 -7.37 -4.01 2.63
N MET A 50 -7.75 -2.76 2.34
CA MET A 50 -7.32 -1.60 3.10
C MET A 50 -7.81 -1.64 4.55
N ALA A 51 -9.07 -2.01 4.78
CA ALA A 51 -9.63 -2.14 6.12
C ALA A 51 -8.90 -3.23 6.92
N ALA A 52 -8.65 -4.39 6.32
CA ALA A 52 -7.90 -5.49 6.95
C ALA A 52 -6.45 -5.05 7.28
N ALA A 53 -5.77 -4.41 6.34
CA ALA A 53 -4.42 -3.88 6.55
C ALA A 53 -4.38 -2.85 7.68
N LEU A 54 -5.36 -1.94 7.72
CA LEU A 54 -5.47 -0.94 8.78
C LEU A 54 -5.71 -1.58 10.15
N ALA A 55 -6.60 -2.57 10.23
CA ALA A 55 -6.88 -3.29 11.48
C ALA A 55 -5.64 -4.02 12.01
N VAL A 56 -4.92 -4.75 11.15
CA VAL A 56 -3.69 -5.47 11.52
C VAL A 56 -2.60 -4.47 11.93
N THR A 57 -2.44 -3.38 11.19
CA THR A 57 -1.44 -2.35 11.50
C THR A 57 -1.76 -1.65 12.81
N ALA A 58 -3.01 -1.29 13.06
CA ALA A 58 -3.43 -0.67 14.32
C ALA A 58 -3.17 -1.59 15.52
N ALA A 59 -3.51 -2.87 15.42
CA ALA A 59 -3.20 -3.87 16.43
C ALA A 59 -1.69 -4.01 16.64
N GLY A 60 -0.91 -4.07 15.57
CA GLY A 60 0.54 -4.12 15.60
C GLY A 60 1.16 -2.91 16.31
N TYR A 61 0.70 -1.70 16.00
CA TYR A 61 1.15 -0.47 16.66
C TYR A 61 0.75 -0.43 18.14
N ALA A 62 -0.48 -0.85 18.47
CA ALA A 62 -0.92 -0.91 19.86
C ALA A 62 -0.05 -1.86 20.70
N LEU A 63 0.35 -2.98 20.11
CA LEU A 63 1.25 -3.94 20.75
C LEU A 63 2.68 -3.41 20.84
N ALA A 64 3.19 -2.80 19.76
CA ALA A 64 4.54 -2.25 19.69
C ALA A 64 4.77 -1.11 20.67
N ARG A 65 3.75 -0.29 20.95
CA ARG A 65 3.82 0.77 21.98
C ARG A 65 4.08 0.23 23.39
N ARG A 66 3.70 -1.02 23.65
CA ARG A 66 3.86 -1.67 24.96
C ARG A 66 5.13 -2.50 25.07
N ARG A 67 5.91 -2.62 24.00
CA ARG A 67 7.10 -3.45 23.92
C ARG A 67 8.33 -2.61 23.58
N THR A 68 9.47 -3.00 24.12
CA THR A 68 10.76 -2.47 23.66
C THR A 68 11.14 -3.07 22.32
N PRO A 69 11.73 -2.31 21.39
CA PRO A 69 12.14 -2.85 20.09
C PRO A 69 13.22 -3.91 20.26
N VAL A 70 13.11 -5.00 19.49
CA VAL A 70 14.04 -6.13 19.56
C VAL A 70 15.43 -5.80 18.97
N PHE A 71 15.48 -4.85 18.03
CA PHE A 71 16.68 -4.54 17.25
C PHE A 71 17.24 -3.13 17.48
N GLU A 72 16.55 -2.28 18.24
CA GLU A 72 16.98 -0.91 18.54
C GLU A 72 16.79 -0.57 20.03
N ALA A 73 17.61 0.36 20.51
CA ALA A 73 17.57 0.78 21.91
C ALA A 73 16.31 1.61 22.24
N GLN A 74 15.68 2.25 21.27
CA GLN A 74 14.50 3.09 21.45
C GLN A 74 13.55 3.00 20.26
N ASN A 75 12.24 3.09 20.54
CA ASN A 75 11.21 3.26 19.52
C ASN A 75 11.27 4.68 18.96
N GLN A 76 11.52 4.80 17.65
CA GLN A 76 11.47 6.07 16.94
C GLN A 76 10.04 6.31 16.44
N TRP A 77 9.23 6.97 17.25
CA TRP A 77 7.88 7.36 16.84
C TRP A 77 7.91 8.71 16.14
N PRO A 78 7.10 8.92 15.10
CA PRO A 78 6.94 10.23 14.48
C PRO A 78 6.42 11.23 15.51
N THR A 79 7.16 12.31 15.73
CA THR A 79 6.77 13.38 16.65
C THR A 79 6.09 14.55 15.95
N GLN A 80 6.18 14.61 14.62
CA GLN A 80 5.52 15.62 13.81
C GLN A 80 4.02 15.37 13.74
N THR A 81 3.27 16.27 14.36
CA THR A 81 1.79 16.27 14.33
C THR A 81 1.23 17.48 13.59
N ALA A 82 2.09 18.41 13.18
CA ALA A 82 1.68 19.61 12.46
C ALA A 82 1.40 19.27 10.99
N ILE A 83 0.22 19.70 10.51
CA ILE A 83 -0.12 19.65 9.09
C ILE A 83 0.46 20.90 8.44
N ASP A 84 1.55 20.75 7.72
CA ASP A 84 2.23 21.84 7.03
C ASP A 84 1.98 21.83 5.51
N GLY A 85 2.30 22.94 4.84
CA GLY A 85 2.07 23.11 3.41
C GLY A 85 2.71 22.02 2.55
N PRO A 86 3.97 21.63 2.75
CA PRO A 86 4.61 20.55 2.01
C PRO A 86 3.88 19.22 2.13
N LEU A 87 3.36 18.88 3.30
CA LEU A 87 2.58 17.66 3.52
C LEU A 87 1.30 17.66 2.69
N VAL A 88 0.56 18.78 2.68
CA VAL A 88 -0.68 18.91 1.92
C VAL A 88 -0.42 18.81 0.42
N VAL A 89 0.57 19.55 -0.08
CA VAL A 89 0.94 19.53 -1.51
C VAL A 89 1.40 18.13 -1.93
N GLY A 90 2.24 17.48 -1.14
CA GLY A 90 2.70 16.11 -1.42
C GLY A 90 1.56 15.10 -1.44
N SER A 91 0.62 15.21 -0.51
CA SER A 91 -0.55 14.32 -0.44
C SER A 91 -1.50 14.51 -1.63
N VAL A 92 -1.73 15.74 -2.05
CA VAL A 92 -2.54 16.06 -3.24
C VAL A 92 -1.86 15.54 -4.51
N ALA A 93 -0.57 15.81 -4.67
CA ALA A 93 0.19 15.35 -5.84
C ALA A 93 0.20 13.81 -5.91
N PHE A 94 0.41 13.14 -4.79
CA PHE A 94 0.35 11.68 -4.72
C PHE A 94 -1.06 11.16 -5.07
N GLY A 95 -2.11 11.75 -4.49
CA GLY A 95 -3.50 11.33 -4.73
C GLY A 95 -3.91 11.48 -6.19
N VAL A 96 -3.53 12.59 -6.83
CA VAL A 96 -3.80 12.82 -8.26
C VAL A 96 -3.04 11.81 -9.12
N GLY A 97 -1.75 11.61 -8.87
CA GLY A 97 -0.94 10.64 -9.61
C GLY A 97 -1.47 9.21 -9.46
N TRP A 98 -1.82 8.82 -8.24
CA TRP A 98 -2.38 7.50 -7.97
C TRP A 98 -3.75 7.29 -8.63
N GLY A 99 -4.62 8.29 -8.56
CA GLY A 99 -5.95 8.24 -9.19
C GLY A 99 -5.90 8.16 -10.72
N LEU A 100 -4.90 8.79 -11.35
CA LEU A 100 -4.75 8.75 -12.81
C LEU A 100 -4.13 7.44 -13.33
N VAL A 101 -3.21 6.86 -12.58
CA VAL A 101 -2.42 5.69 -13.02
C VAL A 101 -2.97 4.38 -12.47
N GLY A 102 -3.63 4.42 -11.30
CA GLY A 102 -4.14 3.21 -10.63
C GLY A 102 -3.03 2.28 -10.08
N LEU A 103 -1.77 2.70 -10.10
CA LEU A 103 -0.62 1.91 -9.64
C LEU A 103 -0.26 2.28 -8.20
N CYS A 104 -0.47 1.34 -7.28
CA CYS A 104 0.07 1.47 -5.92
C CYS A 104 1.60 1.33 -5.91
N PRO A 105 2.31 2.06 -5.02
CA PRO A 105 3.78 1.99 -4.94
C PRO A 105 4.34 0.58 -4.70
N GLY A 106 3.66 -0.24 -3.91
CA GLY A 106 4.06 -1.63 -3.64
C GLY A 106 4.05 -2.50 -4.91
N PRO A 107 2.91 -2.66 -5.58
CA PRO A 107 2.83 -3.33 -6.88
C PRO A 107 3.75 -2.73 -7.95
N ALA A 108 3.96 -1.42 -7.95
CA ALA A 108 4.89 -0.77 -8.88
C ALA A 108 6.33 -1.30 -8.72
N LEU A 109 6.80 -1.48 -7.49
CA LEU A 109 8.12 -2.06 -7.21
C LEU A 109 8.22 -3.53 -7.65
N VAL A 110 7.17 -4.31 -7.46
CA VAL A 110 7.12 -5.72 -7.91
C VAL A 110 7.16 -5.78 -9.44
N ASN A 111 6.37 -4.95 -10.11
CA ASN A 111 6.34 -4.88 -11.56
C ASN A 111 7.66 -4.36 -12.16
N LEU A 112 8.37 -3.48 -11.45
CA LEU A 112 9.69 -3.02 -11.87
C LEU A 112 10.70 -4.18 -11.93
N ALA A 113 10.66 -5.08 -10.95
CA ALA A 113 11.50 -6.28 -10.95
C ALA A 113 11.21 -7.21 -12.14
N SER A 114 9.98 -7.21 -12.64
CA SER A 114 9.56 -7.99 -13.82
C SER A 114 9.82 -7.27 -15.14
N LEU A 115 10.40 -6.06 -15.13
CA LEU A 115 10.56 -5.17 -16.31
C LEU A 115 9.24 -4.88 -17.05
N CYS A 116 8.12 -5.10 -16.40
CA CYS A 116 6.78 -5.01 -16.97
C CYS A 116 6.15 -3.62 -16.84
N LEU A 117 6.83 -2.68 -16.17
CA LEU A 117 6.28 -1.36 -15.84
C LEU A 117 6.03 -0.47 -17.07
N LEU A 118 6.75 -0.70 -18.16
CA LEU A 118 6.64 0.08 -19.40
C LEU A 118 5.58 -0.45 -20.37
N TYR A 119 4.98 -1.63 -20.08
CA TYR A 119 4.01 -2.28 -20.96
C TYR A 119 2.82 -2.83 -20.19
N THR A 120 2.14 -1.98 -19.43
CA THR A 120 1.05 -2.36 -18.53
C THR A 120 -0.16 -3.04 -19.18
N SER A 121 -0.30 -2.97 -20.48
CA SER A 121 -1.42 -3.58 -21.20
C SER A 121 -1.15 -4.98 -21.76
N ARG A 122 0.07 -5.51 -21.67
CA ARG A 122 0.45 -6.79 -22.29
C ARG A 122 1.19 -7.79 -21.40
N CYS A 123 1.32 -7.52 -20.12
CA CYS A 123 1.96 -8.44 -19.18
C CYS A 123 0.96 -9.31 -18.40
N VAL A 124 -0.16 -9.57 -18.98
CA VAL A 124 -1.16 -10.51 -18.45
C VAL A 124 -1.16 -11.75 -19.31
#